data_986a3f55058274ad81be16cd9945757a
#
_entry.id   986a3f55058274ad81be16cd9945757a
#
_cell.length_a   1.000
_cell.length_b   1.000
_cell.length_c   1.000
_cell.angle_alpha   90.00
_cell.angle_beta   90.00
_cell.angle_gamma   90.00
#
_symmetry.space_group_name_H-M   'P 1'
#
loop_
_entity.id
_entity.type
_entity.pdbx_description
1 polymer ?
#
loop_
_entity_poly.entity_id
_entity_poly.type
_entity_poly.pdbx_seq_one_letter_code
_entity_poly.pdbx_strand_id
1 'polypeptide(L)'
;MARECLSKGFDLIDWYELDPEVVKDCQKHLPKICGEVKANNNVKTYWGDAFESIKKVKDSKYDKIFVDLNDDQFCIDLAAKNMKSLKRILKPGGVITAQVGCLSKKPKQIKNWMELLESNFGNVELTEAFIPSFDCRWNFGSSSHK
;
A
#
# COMPACT_ATOMS: atom_id res chain seq x y z
N MET A 1 3.67 7.56 2.72
CA MET A 1 2.45 6.91 3.27
C MET A 1 2.40 7.00 4.80
N ALA A 2 3.29 6.37 5.58
CA ALA A 2 3.20 6.30 7.05
C ALA A 2 3.05 7.67 7.76
N ARG A 3 3.79 8.71 7.33
CA ARG A 3 3.64 10.09 7.86
C ARG A 3 2.20 10.60 7.73
N GLU A 4 1.58 10.38 6.59
CA GLU A 4 0.20 10.84 6.34
C GLU A 4 -0.80 10.05 7.18
N CYS A 5 -0.57 8.76 7.40
CA CYS A 5 -1.38 7.97 8.32
C CYS A 5 -1.31 8.53 9.75
N LEU A 6 -0.10 8.85 10.24
CA LEU A 6 0.08 9.49 11.55
C LEU A 6 -0.67 10.83 11.64
N SER A 7 -0.56 11.67 10.61
CA SER A 7 -1.26 12.98 10.58
C SER A 7 -2.78 12.85 10.55
N LYS A 8 -3.30 11.71 10.13
CA LYS A 8 -4.74 11.39 10.10
C LYS A 8 -5.23 10.63 11.34
N GLY A 9 -4.38 10.50 12.36
CA GLY A 9 -4.76 9.91 13.65
C GLY A 9 -4.85 8.39 13.65
N PHE A 10 -4.10 7.71 12.80
CA PHE A 10 -3.98 6.25 12.92
C PHE A 10 -3.16 5.89 14.16
N ASP A 11 -3.73 5.06 15.04
CA ASP A 11 -3.14 4.72 16.34
C ASP A 11 -2.02 3.70 16.25
N LEU A 12 -2.04 2.84 15.23
CA LEU A 12 -1.04 1.81 15.01
C LEU A 12 -0.81 1.61 13.51
N ILE A 13 0.46 1.69 13.12
CA ILE A 13 0.90 1.52 11.74
C ILE A 13 1.95 0.42 11.70
N ASP A 14 1.65 -0.70 11.07
CA ASP A 14 2.62 -1.72 10.71
C ASP A 14 3.16 -1.39 9.31
N TRP A 15 4.44 -1.02 9.24
CA TRP A 15 5.11 -0.67 8.00
C TRP A 15 6.05 -1.78 7.56
N TYR A 16 5.75 -2.38 6.42
CA TYR A 16 6.54 -3.43 5.81
C TYR A 16 7.41 -2.83 4.71
N GLU A 17 8.73 -2.96 4.82
CA GLU A 17 9.70 -2.38 3.89
C GLU A 17 10.78 -3.39 3.55
N LEU A 18 11.02 -3.59 2.26
CA LEU A 18 11.99 -4.56 1.76
C LEU A 18 13.43 -4.13 2.04
N ASP A 19 13.73 -2.84 1.81
CA ASP A 19 15.09 -2.31 1.85
C ASP A 19 15.27 -1.27 2.96
N PRO A 20 15.98 -1.63 4.06
CA PRO A 20 16.24 -0.71 5.15
C PRO A 20 17.15 0.48 4.75
N GLU A 21 17.97 0.35 3.69
CA GLU A 21 18.87 1.41 3.26
C GLU A 21 18.08 2.57 2.62
N VAL A 22 17.02 2.27 1.87
CA VAL A 22 16.12 3.30 1.33
C VAL A 22 15.57 4.18 2.45
N VAL A 23 15.17 3.57 3.58
CA VAL A 23 14.65 4.35 4.72
C VAL A 23 15.73 5.20 5.37
N LYS A 24 16.94 4.67 5.52
CA LYS A 24 18.08 5.42 6.07
C LYS A 24 18.44 6.63 5.20
N ASP A 25 18.50 6.42 3.89
CA ASP A 25 18.82 7.48 2.93
C ASP A 25 17.72 8.55 2.89
N CYS A 26 16.46 8.14 2.91
CA CYS A 26 15.35 9.07 3.01
C CYS A 26 15.40 9.90 4.30
N GLN A 27 15.69 9.29 5.43
CA GLN A 27 15.83 10.01 6.69
C GLN A 27 16.99 11.01 6.67
N LYS A 28 18.11 10.61 6.07
CA LYS A 28 19.32 11.43 5.97
C LYS A 28 19.15 12.62 5.02
N HIS A 29 18.57 12.37 3.83
CA HIS A 29 18.53 13.35 2.75
C HIS A 29 17.20 14.08 2.62
N LEU A 30 16.12 13.52 3.16
CA LEU A 30 14.76 14.07 3.10
C LEU A 30 14.10 14.17 4.50
N PRO A 31 14.81 14.73 5.52
CA PRO A 31 14.31 14.72 6.90
C PRO A 31 12.95 15.42 7.06
N LYS A 32 12.70 16.48 6.29
CA LYS A 32 11.41 17.20 6.31
C LYS A 32 10.23 16.38 5.74
N ILE A 33 10.51 15.41 4.87
CA ILE A 33 9.48 14.56 4.23
C ILE A 33 9.30 13.28 5.03
N CYS A 34 10.40 12.61 5.35
CA CYS A 34 10.38 11.32 6.04
C CYS A 34 10.18 11.47 7.55
N GLY A 35 10.55 12.64 8.09
CA GLY A 35 10.26 13.06 9.44
C GLY A 35 10.66 12.07 10.52
N GLU A 36 9.93 12.11 11.59
CA GLU A 36 10.13 11.28 12.78
C GLU A 36 9.33 9.96 12.71
N VAL A 37 8.92 9.54 11.51
CA VAL A 37 8.04 8.37 11.33
C VAL A 37 8.60 7.15 12.04
N LYS A 38 9.89 6.88 11.88
CA LYS A 38 10.53 5.70 12.47
C LYS A 38 10.67 5.79 14.00
N ALA A 39 10.76 6.98 14.53
CA ALA A 39 10.87 7.22 15.98
C ALA A 39 9.50 7.27 16.66
N ASN A 40 8.40 7.28 15.90
CA ASN A 40 7.06 7.35 16.45
C ASN A 40 6.62 5.99 16.99
N ASN A 41 6.19 5.93 18.25
CA ASN A 41 5.76 4.70 18.92
C ASN A 41 4.55 4.01 18.28
N ASN A 42 3.78 4.75 17.48
CA ASN A 42 2.64 4.22 16.72
C ASN A 42 3.05 3.52 15.41
N VAL A 43 4.35 3.58 15.04
CA VAL A 43 4.86 2.94 13.83
C VAL A 43 5.78 1.80 14.17
N LYS A 44 5.40 0.60 13.75
CA LYS A 44 6.23 -0.59 13.85
C LYS A 44 6.71 -1.00 12.45
N THR A 45 8.01 -1.01 12.26
CA THR A 45 8.62 -1.37 10.98
C THR A 45 9.02 -2.83 10.97
N TYR A 46 8.70 -3.52 9.88
CA TYR A 46 9.07 -4.90 9.59
C TYR A 46 9.94 -4.92 8.34
N TRP A 47 11.16 -5.41 8.48
CA TRP A 47 12.14 -5.44 7.41
C TRP A 47 12.06 -6.74 6.60
N GLY A 48 12.20 -6.63 5.29
CA GLY A 48 12.22 -7.74 4.35
C GLY A 48 10.91 -7.90 3.58
N ASP A 49 10.72 -9.06 2.98
CA ASP A 49 9.56 -9.35 2.14
C ASP A 49 8.25 -9.22 2.93
N ALA A 50 7.45 -8.23 2.53
CA ALA A 50 6.14 -7.96 3.13
C ALA A 50 5.21 -9.17 3.00
N PHE A 51 5.20 -9.84 1.84
CA PHE A 51 4.30 -10.95 1.59
C PHE A 51 4.66 -12.22 2.38
N GLU A 52 5.94 -12.42 2.68
CA GLU A 52 6.34 -13.46 3.62
C GLU A 52 5.97 -13.09 5.07
N SER A 53 6.13 -11.83 5.41
CA SER A 53 5.82 -11.32 6.75
C SER A 53 4.33 -11.40 7.09
N ILE A 54 3.44 -11.02 6.15
CA ILE A 54 1.99 -11.05 6.39
C ILE A 54 1.41 -12.45 6.55
N LYS A 55 2.10 -13.51 6.10
CA LYS A 55 1.68 -14.90 6.34
C LYS A 55 1.57 -15.23 7.83
N LYS A 56 2.38 -14.57 8.67
CA LYS A 56 2.43 -14.76 10.13
C LYS A 56 1.48 -13.83 10.89
N VAL A 57 0.85 -12.90 10.19
CA VAL A 57 -0.12 -11.97 10.78
C VAL A 57 -1.43 -12.71 11.03
N LYS A 58 -2.04 -12.46 12.20
CA LYS A 58 -3.35 -13.04 12.54
C LYS A 58 -4.45 -12.50 11.63
N ASP A 59 -5.49 -13.26 11.49
CA ASP A 59 -6.68 -12.91 10.71
C ASP A 59 -7.35 -11.64 11.25
N SER A 60 -7.96 -10.87 10.35
CA SER A 60 -8.77 -9.69 10.68
C SER A 60 -8.05 -8.71 11.63
N LYS A 61 -6.77 -8.45 11.34
CA LYS A 61 -5.95 -7.54 12.17
C LYS A 61 -6.13 -6.07 11.77
N TYR A 62 -6.18 -5.78 10.47
CA TYR A 62 -6.08 -4.41 9.95
C TYR A 62 -7.43 -3.85 9.53
N ASP A 63 -7.66 -2.59 9.87
CA ASP A 63 -8.80 -1.81 9.38
C ASP A 63 -8.53 -1.28 7.97
N LYS A 64 -7.25 -1.02 7.66
CA LYS A 64 -6.82 -0.53 6.34
C LYS A 64 -5.52 -1.18 5.91
N ILE A 65 -5.40 -1.45 4.62
CA ILE A 65 -4.17 -1.91 3.97
C ILE A 65 -3.87 -0.98 2.81
N PHE A 66 -2.64 -0.49 2.74
CA PHE A 66 -2.12 0.29 1.62
C PHE A 66 -1.06 -0.53 0.88
N VAL A 67 -1.33 -0.85 -0.38
CA VAL A 67 -0.40 -1.57 -1.27
C VAL A 67 0.32 -0.54 -2.11
N ASP A 68 1.54 -0.21 -1.69
CA ASP A 68 2.39 0.81 -2.30
C ASP A 68 3.64 0.15 -2.87
N LEU A 69 3.47 -0.55 -3.99
CA LEU A 69 4.51 -1.28 -4.72
C LEU A 69 4.89 -0.52 -6.00
N ASN A 70 5.97 -0.95 -6.66
CA ASN A 70 6.30 -0.48 -7.98
C ASN A 70 5.17 -0.77 -8.98
N ASP A 71 5.07 0.05 -10.00
CA ASP A 71 4.02 0.01 -11.01
C ASP A 71 4.41 -0.85 -12.23
N ASP A 72 4.96 -2.02 -12.00
CA ASP A 72 5.30 -2.99 -13.05
C ASP A 72 4.44 -4.28 -12.97
N GLN A 73 4.42 -5.05 -14.04
CA GLN A 73 3.62 -6.27 -14.11
C GLN A 73 4.06 -7.30 -13.06
N PHE A 74 5.36 -7.35 -12.74
CA PHE A 74 5.87 -8.25 -11.72
C PHE A 74 5.22 -8.00 -10.35
N CYS A 75 5.07 -6.73 -9.97
CA CYS A 75 4.43 -6.35 -8.71
C CYS A 75 2.93 -6.68 -8.68
N ILE A 76 2.23 -6.54 -9.81
CA ILE A 76 0.81 -6.98 -9.93
C ILE A 76 0.71 -8.49 -9.75
N ASP A 77 1.57 -9.26 -10.41
CA ASP A 77 1.57 -10.73 -10.32
C ASP A 77 1.91 -11.20 -8.90
N LEU A 78 2.83 -10.49 -8.24
CA LEU A 78 3.19 -10.76 -6.84
C LEU A 78 2.03 -10.46 -5.89
N ALA A 79 1.35 -9.34 -6.07
CA ALA A 79 0.14 -9.01 -5.31
C ALA A 79 -0.97 -10.04 -5.55
N ALA A 80 -1.18 -10.47 -6.80
CA ALA A 80 -2.19 -11.47 -7.17
C ALA A 80 -1.96 -12.80 -6.43
N LYS A 81 -0.72 -13.27 -6.38
CA LYS A 81 -0.34 -14.49 -5.64
C LYS A 81 -0.65 -14.40 -4.14
N ASN A 82 -0.61 -13.19 -3.58
CA ASN A 82 -0.75 -12.94 -2.14
C ASN A 82 -2.10 -12.34 -1.74
N MET A 83 -3.02 -12.16 -2.68
CA MET A 83 -4.31 -11.49 -2.44
C MET A 83 -5.15 -12.19 -1.35
N LYS A 84 -5.12 -13.52 -1.29
CA LYS A 84 -5.78 -14.28 -0.23
C LYS A 84 -5.24 -13.94 1.16
N SER A 85 -3.92 -13.73 1.28
CA SER A 85 -3.29 -13.34 2.54
C SER A 85 -3.65 -11.91 2.92
N LEU A 86 -3.68 -10.98 1.97
CA LEU A 86 -4.12 -9.60 2.18
C LEU A 86 -5.59 -9.57 2.64
N LYS A 87 -6.47 -10.33 1.98
CA LYS A 87 -7.87 -10.43 2.37
C LYS A 87 -8.04 -11.01 3.78
N ARG A 88 -7.31 -12.07 4.12
CA ARG A 88 -7.37 -12.72 5.44
C ARG A 88 -7.02 -11.78 6.59
N ILE A 89 -5.99 -10.95 6.43
CA ILE A 89 -5.55 -10.04 7.48
C ILE A 89 -6.35 -8.74 7.57
N LEU A 90 -7.17 -8.44 6.58
CA LEU A 90 -8.08 -7.30 6.57
C LEU A 90 -9.37 -7.66 7.33
N LYS A 91 -9.81 -6.78 8.21
CA LYS A 91 -11.08 -6.95 8.93
C LYS A 91 -12.29 -6.94 7.98
N PRO A 92 -13.40 -7.62 8.31
CA PRO A 92 -14.68 -7.34 7.67
C PRO A 92 -15.00 -5.83 7.75
N GLY A 93 -15.42 -5.23 6.64
CA GLY A 93 -15.60 -3.79 6.53
C GLY A 93 -14.32 -2.97 6.40
N GLY A 94 -13.16 -3.61 6.50
CA GLY A 94 -11.87 -2.95 6.26
C GLY A 94 -11.65 -2.57 4.80
N VAL A 95 -10.73 -1.65 4.53
CA VAL A 95 -10.47 -1.11 3.19
C VAL A 95 -9.05 -1.45 2.75
N ILE A 96 -8.92 -1.96 1.53
CA ILE A 96 -7.64 -2.07 0.83
C ILE A 96 -7.54 -0.98 -0.22
N THR A 97 -6.40 -0.30 -0.30
CA THR A 97 -6.09 0.68 -1.34
C THR A 97 -4.75 0.33 -1.98
N ALA A 98 -4.72 0.26 -3.30
CA ALA A 98 -3.49 0.06 -4.06
C ALA A 98 -3.20 1.26 -4.96
N GLN A 99 -1.93 1.65 -5.07
CA GLN A 99 -1.52 2.50 -6.18
C GLN A 99 -1.57 1.66 -7.46
N VAL A 100 -2.25 2.17 -8.48
CA VAL A 100 -2.50 1.38 -9.69
C VAL A 100 -1.87 1.99 -10.94
N GLY A 101 -1.30 3.17 -10.83
CA GLY A 101 -0.51 3.81 -11.88
C GLY A 101 -1.21 5.00 -12.56
N CYS A 102 -0.64 5.40 -13.68
CA CYS A 102 -1.09 6.53 -14.49
C CYS A 102 -1.93 6.05 -15.68
N LEU A 103 -3.21 6.42 -15.71
CA LEU A 103 -4.15 5.97 -16.74
C LEU A 103 -3.70 6.37 -18.16
N SER A 104 -3.14 7.57 -18.34
CA SER A 104 -2.67 8.03 -19.64
C SER A 104 -1.41 7.31 -20.14
N LYS A 105 -0.60 6.76 -19.22
CA LYS A 105 0.67 6.10 -19.56
C LYS A 105 0.54 4.57 -19.60
N LYS A 106 -0.27 3.98 -18.69
CA LYS A 106 -0.34 2.53 -18.48
C LYS A 106 -1.78 2.02 -18.28
N PRO A 107 -2.71 2.23 -19.23
CA PRO A 107 -4.13 1.87 -19.05
C PRO A 107 -4.36 0.37 -18.82
N LYS A 108 -3.58 -0.50 -19.48
CA LYS A 108 -3.68 -1.95 -19.32
C LYS A 108 -3.33 -2.39 -17.89
N GLN A 109 -2.33 -1.77 -17.30
CA GLN A 109 -1.90 -2.06 -15.94
C GLN A 109 -2.98 -1.69 -14.91
N ILE A 110 -3.58 -0.50 -15.08
CA ILE A 110 -4.70 -0.09 -14.21
C ILE A 110 -5.86 -1.08 -14.33
N LYS A 111 -6.21 -1.49 -15.54
CA LYS A 111 -7.25 -2.50 -15.77
C LYS A 111 -6.93 -3.80 -15.01
N ASN A 112 -5.69 -4.31 -15.11
CA ASN A 112 -5.26 -5.52 -14.41
C ASN A 112 -5.39 -5.38 -12.88
N TRP A 113 -4.99 -4.24 -12.32
CA TRP A 113 -5.16 -3.95 -10.90
C TRP A 113 -6.63 -3.88 -10.48
N MET A 114 -7.46 -3.20 -11.26
CA MET A 114 -8.90 -3.08 -10.99
C MET A 114 -9.57 -4.46 -10.99
N GLU A 115 -9.32 -5.29 -12.01
CA GLU A 115 -9.84 -6.66 -12.10
C GLU A 115 -9.37 -7.53 -10.92
N LEU A 116 -8.11 -7.38 -10.51
CA LEU A 116 -7.57 -8.09 -9.35
C LEU A 116 -8.26 -7.70 -8.05
N LEU A 117 -8.45 -6.42 -7.80
CA LEU A 117 -9.13 -5.95 -6.60
C LEU A 117 -10.61 -6.34 -6.63
N GLU A 118 -11.30 -6.15 -7.75
CA GLU A 118 -12.73 -6.42 -7.89
C GLU A 118 -13.04 -7.91 -7.69
N SER A 119 -12.23 -8.80 -8.27
CA SER A 119 -12.42 -10.25 -8.13
C SER A 119 -12.23 -10.76 -6.69
N ASN A 120 -11.48 -10.04 -5.85
CA ASN A 120 -11.19 -10.47 -4.48
C ASN A 120 -12.04 -9.74 -3.41
N PHE A 121 -12.39 -8.48 -3.62
CA PHE A 121 -13.06 -7.64 -2.62
C PHE A 121 -14.43 -7.11 -3.08
N GLY A 122 -14.73 -7.16 -4.36
CA GLY A 122 -15.95 -6.60 -4.95
C GLY A 122 -15.70 -5.20 -5.53
N ASN A 123 -16.71 -4.34 -5.48
CA ASN A 123 -16.68 -3.02 -6.12
C ASN A 123 -15.40 -2.25 -5.79
N VAL A 124 -14.77 -1.71 -6.83
CA VAL A 124 -13.55 -0.90 -6.71
C VAL A 124 -13.87 0.54 -7.07
N GLU A 125 -13.53 1.44 -6.18
CA GLU A 125 -13.55 2.88 -6.43
C GLU A 125 -12.17 3.32 -6.94
N LEU A 126 -12.14 4.05 -8.05
CA LEU A 126 -10.93 4.63 -8.60
C LEU A 126 -10.89 6.12 -8.27
N THR A 127 -9.86 6.53 -7.57
CA THR A 127 -9.58 7.94 -7.29
C THR A 127 -8.29 8.37 -7.97
N GLU A 128 -8.13 9.67 -8.26
CA GLU A 128 -6.92 10.17 -8.88
C GLU A 128 -6.38 11.41 -8.15
N ALA A 129 -5.05 11.57 -8.18
CA ALA A 129 -4.36 12.76 -7.70
C ALA A 129 -3.20 13.10 -8.64
N PHE A 130 -2.97 14.38 -8.88
CA PHE A 130 -1.77 14.81 -9.61
C PHE A 130 -0.54 14.67 -8.71
N ILE A 131 0.44 13.89 -9.17
CA ILE A 131 1.71 13.68 -8.47
C ILE A 131 2.81 14.38 -9.24
N PRO A 132 3.34 15.53 -8.75
CA PRO A 132 4.31 16.32 -9.48
C PRO A 132 5.58 15.56 -9.87
N SER A 133 6.10 14.68 -9.01
CA SER A 133 7.29 13.88 -9.28
C SER A 133 7.10 12.86 -10.41
N PHE A 134 5.86 12.48 -10.71
CA PHE A 134 5.53 11.56 -11.81
C PHE A 134 5.03 12.28 -13.06
N ASP A 135 4.80 13.59 -12.95
CA ASP A 135 4.19 14.43 -13.99
C ASP A 135 2.95 13.77 -14.60
N CYS A 136 2.08 13.30 -13.73
CA CYS A 136 0.90 12.54 -14.12
C CYS A 136 -0.21 12.56 -13.05
N ARG A 137 -1.47 12.41 -13.48
CA ARG A 137 -2.58 12.05 -12.62
C ARG A 137 -2.48 10.56 -12.28
N TRP A 138 -2.08 10.30 -11.05
CA TRP A 138 -1.89 8.96 -10.53
C TRP A 138 -3.17 8.41 -9.93
N ASN A 139 -3.43 7.13 -10.17
CA ASN A 139 -4.68 6.51 -9.77
C ASN A 139 -4.47 5.55 -8.59
N PHE A 140 -5.49 5.48 -7.75
CA PHE A 140 -5.57 4.63 -6.57
C PHE A 140 -6.88 3.86 -6.63
N GLY A 141 -6.79 2.53 -6.61
CA GLY A 141 -7.95 1.65 -6.55
C GLY A 141 -8.24 1.25 -5.11
N SER A 142 -9.45 1.49 -4.62
CA SER A 142 -9.88 1.14 -3.27
C SER A 142 -11.08 0.22 -3.29
N SER A 143 -11.08 -0.80 -2.40
CA SER A 143 -12.21 -1.70 -2.22
C SER A 143 -12.39 -2.08 -0.75
N SER A 144 -13.62 -2.37 -0.35
CA SER A 144 -13.97 -2.80 1.00
C SER A 144 -14.10 -4.31 1.08
N HIS A 145 -13.60 -4.90 2.16
CA HIS A 145 -13.82 -6.30 2.50
C HIS A 145 -15.25 -6.48 3.00
N LYS A 146 -16.08 -7.14 2.20
CA LYS A 146 -17.44 -7.53 2.59
C LYS A 146 -17.44 -8.64 3.61
#